data_2ae686c73a2d0d5574c7ee41df4814f8
#
_entry.id   2ae686c73a2d0d5574c7ee41df4814f8
#
_cell.length_a   1.000
_cell.length_b   1.000
_cell.length_c   1.000
_cell.angle_alpha   90.00
_cell.angle_beta   90.00
_cell.angle_gamma   90.00
#
_symmetry.space_group_name_H-M   'P 1'
#
loop_
_entity.id
_entity.type
_entity.pdbx_description
1 polymer ?
#
loop_
_entity_poly.entity_id
_entity_poly.type
_entity_poly.pdbx_seq_one_letter_code
_entity_poly.pdbx_strand_id
1 'polypeptide(L)'
;LLQLHRETNITFLHVTHDQEEAFILGDVISLIFNGQIEQTSKKNALYFFPRTLNVALFTGMGNIFNGKVISVNHENHQVTISYKNYCFVATLHEHRPSPSPSTAVFFGIRAEEVMILRDGEPLKPLLEPNILKGKVKSITEKTATHTIFFIDDREEIELEIELSNLVYRRLELFTGKSIQVSLKKSSIWISPEDFNKK
;
A
#
# COMPACT_ATOMS: atom_id res chain seq x y z
N LEU A 1 1.94 -16.47 25.74
CA LEU A 1 1.57 -15.09 26.11
C LEU A 1 0.09 -14.83 25.88
N LEU A 2 -0.49 -15.04 24.69
CA LEU A 2 -1.90 -14.79 24.39
C LEU A 2 -2.86 -15.56 25.30
N GLN A 3 -2.58 -16.83 25.56
CA GLN A 3 -3.40 -17.64 26.47
C GLN A 3 -3.33 -17.06 27.90
N LEU A 4 -2.13 -16.77 28.40
CA LEU A 4 -1.94 -16.19 29.72
C LEU A 4 -2.65 -14.83 29.86
N HIS A 5 -2.57 -13.97 28.83
CA HIS A 5 -3.29 -12.71 28.80
C HIS A 5 -4.81 -12.91 28.92
N ARG A 6 -5.36 -13.87 28.18
CA ARG A 6 -6.81 -14.17 28.21
C ARG A 6 -7.27 -14.71 29.57
N GLU A 7 -6.43 -15.53 30.22
CA GLU A 7 -6.75 -16.14 31.50
C GLU A 7 -6.59 -15.17 32.69
N THR A 8 -5.60 -14.29 32.62
CA THR A 8 -5.24 -13.41 33.76
C THR A 8 -5.72 -11.99 33.59
N ASN A 9 -6.05 -11.57 32.39
CA ASN A 9 -6.43 -10.18 32.02
C ASN A 9 -5.34 -9.14 32.42
N ILE A 10 -4.07 -9.57 32.46
CA ILE A 10 -2.94 -8.71 32.80
C ILE A 10 -2.48 -7.98 31.54
N THR A 11 -2.17 -6.69 31.66
CA THR A 11 -1.56 -5.91 30.58
C THR A 11 -0.08 -6.28 30.45
N PHE A 12 0.35 -6.60 29.24
CA PHE A 12 1.74 -6.88 28.90
C PHE A 12 2.33 -5.74 28.07
N LEU A 13 3.53 -5.30 28.42
CA LEU A 13 4.37 -4.50 27.56
C LEU A 13 5.43 -5.41 26.94
N HIS A 14 5.38 -5.56 25.63
CA HIS A 14 6.31 -6.39 24.88
C HIS A 14 7.13 -5.53 23.92
N VAL A 15 8.45 -5.74 23.88
CA VAL A 15 9.37 -5.04 22.98
C VAL A 15 9.97 -6.08 22.04
N THR A 16 9.77 -5.88 20.75
CA THR A 16 10.29 -6.77 19.70
C THR A 16 10.70 -5.97 18.48
N HIS A 17 11.58 -6.50 17.65
CA HIS A 17 11.90 -6.02 16.31
C HIS A 17 11.22 -6.86 15.22
N ASP A 18 10.51 -7.91 15.62
CA ASP A 18 9.79 -8.80 14.72
C ASP A 18 8.37 -8.27 14.48
N GLN A 19 8.07 -8.00 13.21
CA GLN A 19 6.78 -7.48 12.79
C GLN A 19 5.65 -8.51 13.01
N GLU A 20 5.87 -9.78 12.67
CA GLU A 20 4.85 -10.81 12.82
C GLU A 20 4.49 -11.00 14.29
N GLU A 21 5.50 -11.04 15.18
CA GLU A 21 5.28 -11.13 16.61
C GLU A 21 4.48 -9.95 17.15
N ALA A 22 4.85 -8.71 16.74
CA ALA A 22 4.12 -7.51 17.13
C ALA A 22 2.65 -7.55 16.69
N PHE A 23 2.39 -7.99 15.45
CA PHE A 23 1.02 -8.08 14.92
C PHE A 23 0.21 -9.25 15.48
N ILE A 24 0.85 -10.35 15.89
CA ILE A 24 0.17 -11.47 16.53
C ILE A 24 -0.19 -11.13 17.97
N LEU A 25 0.75 -10.59 18.76
CA LEU A 25 0.59 -10.41 20.18
C LEU A 25 -0.05 -9.06 20.58
N GLY A 26 0.21 -7.98 19.83
CA GLY A 26 -0.20 -6.63 20.21
C GLY A 26 -1.65 -6.30 19.86
N ASP A 27 -2.38 -5.68 20.79
CA ASP A 27 -3.63 -5.00 20.51
C ASP A 27 -3.37 -3.57 20.04
N VAL A 28 -2.38 -2.92 20.66
CA VAL A 28 -1.86 -1.60 20.33
C VAL A 28 -0.36 -1.72 20.09
N ILE A 29 0.12 -1.15 19.00
CA ILE A 29 1.52 -1.19 18.60
C ILE A 29 2.05 0.25 18.55
N SER A 30 3.22 0.46 19.18
CA SER A 30 3.98 1.71 19.08
C SER A 30 5.24 1.44 18.25
N LEU A 31 5.36 2.10 17.10
CA LEU A 31 6.57 2.03 16.30
C LEU A 31 7.54 3.14 16.73
N ILE A 32 8.74 2.71 17.13
CA ILE A 32 9.82 3.60 17.53
C ILE A 32 10.89 3.58 16.44
N PHE A 33 11.24 4.76 15.94
CA PHE A 33 12.29 4.93 14.94
C PHE A 33 13.25 6.04 15.40
N ASN A 34 14.56 5.79 15.41
CA ASN A 34 15.59 6.73 15.90
C ASN A 34 15.28 7.30 17.29
N GLY A 35 14.74 6.47 18.20
CA GLY A 35 14.42 6.88 19.57
C GLY A 35 13.14 7.70 19.72
N GLN A 36 12.37 7.91 18.64
CA GLN A 36 11.10 8.64 18.65
C GLN A 36 9.94 7.73 18.28
N ILE A 37 8.80 7.94 18.95
CA ILE A 37 7.55 7.25 18.61
C ILE A 37 6.96 7.91 17.36
N GLU A 38 6.93 7.19 16.25
CA GLU A 38 6.34 7.68 15.00
C GLU A 38 4.82 7.47 14.94
N GLN A 39 4.36 6.34 15.45
CA GLN A 39 2.94 6.04 15.52
C GLN A 39 2.63 5.06 16.65
N THR A 40 1.57 5.36 17.40
CA THR A 40 0.93 4.41 18.34
C THR A 40 -0.51 4.24 17.89
N SER A 41 -0.93 3.01 17.62
CA SER A 41 -2.30 2.72 17.19
C SER A 41 -2.64 1.24 17.32
N LYS A 42 -3.93 0.92 17.19
CA LYS A 42 -4.35 -0.48 16.99
C LYS A 42 -3.70 -1.04 15.74
N LYS A 43 -3.37 -2.34 15.73
CA LYS A 43 -2.67 -3.02 14.64
C LYS A 43 -3.26 -2.77 13.24
N ASN A 44 -4.58 -2.82 13.11
CA ASN A 44 -5.23 -2.54 11.82
C ASN A 44 -5.01 -1.09 11.35
N ALA A 45 -5.05 -0.13 12.27
CA ALA A 45 -4.79 1.27 11.93
C ALA A 45 -3.31 1.51 11.58
N LEU A 46 -2.38 0.80 12.23
CA LEU A 46 -0.97 0.85 11.86
C LEU A 46 -0.74 0.31 10.43
N TYR A 47 -1.41 -0.78 10.10
CA TYR A 47 -1.29 -1.44 8.80
C TYR A 47 -1.93 -0.63 7.67
N PHE A 48 -3.21 -0.29 7.79
CA PHE A 48 -3.96 0.35 6.69
C PHE A 48 -3.76 1.87 6.62
N PHE A 49 -3.36 2.50 7.72
CA PHE A 49 -3.23 3.96 7.81
C PHE A 49 -1.86 4.38 8.39
N PRO A 50 -0.73 3.94 7.80
CA PRO A 50 0.59 4.39 8.26
C PRO A 50 0.71 5.90 8.13
N ARG A 51 1.23 6.57 9.18
CA ARG A 51 1.33 8.03 9.21
C ARG A 51 2.57 8.54 8.49
N THR A 52 3.64 7.75 8.48
CA THR A 52 4.93 8.13 7.91
C THR A 52 5.41 7.08 6.92
N LEU A 53 6.42 7.44 6.12
CA LEU A 53 7.09 6.50 5.23
C LEU A 53 7.71 5.33 6.01
N ASN A 54 8.34 5.60 7.17
CA ASN A 54 8.94 4.54 8.00
C ASN A 54 7.89 3.52 8.47
N VAL A 55 6.70 3.99 8.87
CA VAL A 55 5.60 3.11 9.27
C VAL A 55 5.10 2.31 8.07
N ALA A 56 4.96 2.92 6.89
CA ALA A 56 4.56 2.24 5.67
C ALA A 56 5.55 1.14 5.27
N LEU A 57 6.84 1.44 5.29
CA LEU A 57 7.92 0.48 5.01
C LEU A 57 7.95 -0.64 6.05
N PHE A 58 7.89 -0.30 7.34
CA PHE A 58 7.86 -1.29 8.42
C PHE A 58 6.68 -2.25 8.27
N THR A 59 5.51 -1.76 7.85
CA THR A 59 4.33 -2.60 7.64
C THR A 59 4.30 -3.30 6.27
N GLY A 60 5.41 -3.35 5.54
CA GLY A 60 5.59 -4.15 4.33
C GLY A 60 4.98 -3.52 3.06
N MET A 61 4.77 -2.20 3.01
CA MET A 61 4.35 -1.55 1.77
C MET A 61 5.53 -1.46 0.80
N GLY A 62 5.50 -2.24 -0.29
CA GLY A 62 6.59 -2.31 -1.28
C GLY A 62 6.44 -1.30 -2.41
N ASN A 63 5.23 -1.07 -2.90
CA ASN A 63 4.99 -0.12 -3.99
C ASN A 63 4.86 1.31 -3.44
N ILE A 64 5.97 2.02 -3.30
CA ILE A 64 6.02 3.40 -2.82
C ILE A 64 6.74 4.27 -3.85
N PHE A 65 6.17 5.42 -4.14
CA PHE A 65 6.65 6.37 -5.13
C PHE A 65 6.71 7.78 -4.54
N ASN A 66 7.61 8.61 -5.06
CA ASN A 66 7.69 10.03 -4.73
C ASN A 66 7.06 10.85 -5.86
N GLY A 67 5.90 11.44 -5.61
CA GLY A 67 5.12 12.21 -6.57
C GLY A 67 4.88 13.64 -6.12
N LYS A 68 4.19 14.40 -6.98
CA LYS A 68 3.81 15.77 -6.72
C LYS A 68 2.30 15.94 -6.83
N VAL A 69 1.69 16.58 -5.83
CA VAL A 69 0.26 16.89 -5.86
C VAL A 69 -0.04 17.91 -6.95
N ILE A 70 -0.95 17.56 -7.88
CA ILE A 70 -1.44 18.46 -8.93
C ILE A 70 -2.64 19.26 -8.42
N SER A 71 -3.62 18.55 -7.88
CA SER A 71 -4.88 19.15 -7.44
C SER A 71 -5.49 18.38 -6.28
N VAL A 72 -6.29 19.09 -5.51
CA VAL A 72 -7.10 18.54 -4.40
C VAL A 72 -8.55 18.91 -4.66
N ASN A 73 -9.43 17.93 -4.68
CA ASN A 73 -10.87 18.12 -4.79
C ASN A 73 -11.54 17.70 -3.48
N HIS A 74 -11.92 18.68 -2.67
CA HIS A 74 -12.55 18.45 -1.37
C HIS A 74 -13.99 17.94 -1.48
N GLU A 75 -14.72 18.29 -2.52
CA GLU A 75 -16.11 17.85 -2.73
C GLU A 75 -16.18 16.33 -2.98
N ASN A 76 -15.25 15.81 -3.77
CA ASN A 76 -15.16 14.39 -4.10
C ASN A 76 -14.18 13.62 -3.21
N HIS A 77 -13.59 14.28 -2.20
CA HIS A 77 -12.53 13.70 -1.36
C HIS A 77 -11.41 13.03 -2.17
N GLN A 78 -10.89 13.73 -3.18
CA GLN A 78 -9.86 13.18 -4.06
C GLN A 78 -8.64 14.10 -4.17
N VAL A 79 -7.50 13.49 -4.39
CA VAL A 79 -6.24 14.16 -4.73
C VAL A 79 -5.66 13.55 -5.99
N THR A 80 -5.13 14.39 -6.87
CA THR A 80 -4.43 13.95 -8.08
C THR A 80 -2.94 14.18 -7.88
N ILE A 81 -2.16 13.13 -8.12
CA ILE A 81 -0.71 13.09 -7.92
C ILE A 81 -0.05 12.79 -9.27
N SER A 82 0.94 13.59 -9.66
CA SER A 82 1.80 13.28 -10.80
C SER A 82 3.01 12.46 -10.37
N TYR A 83 3.34 11.48 -11.16
CA TYR A 83 4.57 10.71 -11.06
C TYR A 83 5.04 10.33 -12.46
N LYS A 84 6.23 10.79 -12.84
CA LYS A 84 6.72 10.66 -14.23
C LYS A 84 5.67 11.14 -15.24
N ASN A 85 5.31 10.32 -16.21
CA ASN A 85 4.30 10.64 -17.23
C ASN A 85 2.86 10.19 -16.86
N TYR A 86 2.61 9.90 -15.58
CA TYR A 86 1.32 9.42 -15.08
C TYR A 86 0.69 10.38 -14.08
N CYS A 87 -0.64 10.32 -14.01
CA CYS A 87 -1.45 10.96 -12.98
C CYS A 87 -2.24 9.89 -12.24
N PHE A 88 -2.10 9.86 -10.93
CA PHE A 88 -2.85 8.96 -10.06
C PHE A 88 -3.86 9.74 -9.24
N VAL A 89 -5.06 9.19 -9.10
CA VAL A 89 -6.11 9.75 -8.25
C VAL A 89 -6.24 8.87 -7.00
N ALA A 90 -6.15 9.50 -5.85
CA ALA A 90 -6.32 8.81 -4.57
C ALA A 90 -7.45 9.45 -3.77
N THR A 91 -8.03 8.69 -2.85
CA THR A 91 -9.06 9.16 -1.93
C THR A 91 -8.42 9.83 -0.73
N LEU A 92 -8.88 11.03 -0.39
CA LEU A 92 -8.51 11.70 0.86
C LEU A 92 -9.29 11.08 2.03
N HIS A 93 -8.59 10.77 3.10
CA HIS A 93 -9.20 10.29 4.33
C HIS A 93 -9.43 11.45 5.30
N GLU A 94 -10.61 11.54 5.89
CA GLU A 94 -11.04 12.64 6.79
C GLU A 94 -10.10 12.90 7.99
N HIS A 95 -9.39 11.87 8.42
CA HIS A 95 -8.48 11.97 9.58
C HIS A 95 -7.03 12.33 9.23
N ARG A 96 -6.77 12.74 7.99
CA ARG A 96 -5.43 13.16 7.53
C ARG A 96 -5.45 14.59 7.03
N PRO A 97 -4.39 15.37 7.30
CA PRO A 97 -4.25 16.68 6.68
C PRO A 97 -4.21 16.51 5.16
N SER A 98 -5.02 17.29 4.45
CA SER A 98 -4.99 17.32 2.99
C SER A 98 -3.67 17.92 2.52
N PRO A 99 -2.97 17.27 1.59
CA PRO A 99 -1.77 17.87 1.01
C PRO A 99 -2.14 19.09 0.17
N SER A 100 -1.27 20.10 0.15
CA SER A 100 -1.48 21.27 -0.71
C SER A 100 -1.03 20.99 -2.15
N PRO A 101 -1.63 21.64 -3.17
CA PRO A 101 -1.12 21.61 -4.54
C PRO A 101 0.35 21.96 -4.59
N SER A 102 1.10 21.35 -5.49
CA SER A 102 2.54 21.46 -5.68
C SER A 102 3.42 20.89 -4.58
N THR A 103 2.85 20.27 -3.53
CA THR A 103 3.61 19.57 -2.48
C THR A 103 4.14 18.24 -3.00
N ALA A 104 5.39 17.93 -2.67
CA ALA A 104 5.94 16.59 -2.85
C ALA A 104 5.33 15.64 -1.81
N VAL A 105 4.98 14.43 -2.24
CA VAL A 105 4.37 13.42 -1.38
C VAL A 105 4.93 12.04 -1.69
N PHE A 106 5.07 11.21 -0.68
CA PHE A 106 5.13 9.77 -0.92
C PHE A 106 3.71 9.25 -1.10
N PHE A 107 3.52 8.41 -2.10
CA PHE A 107 2.28 7.68 -2.28
C PHE A 107 2.58 6.23 -2.62
N GLY A 108 1.67 5.33 -2.31
CA GLY A 108 1.91 3.92 -2.53
C GLY A 108 0.65 3.08 -2.41
N ILE A 109 0.80 1.82 -2.77
CA ILE A 109 -0.25 0.82 -2.66
C ILE A 109 0.35 -0.51 -2.23
N ARG A 110 -0.37 -1.27 -1.42
CA ARG A 110 0.06 -2.61 -1.03
C ARG A 110 0.00 -3.57 -2.19
N ALA A 111 0.91 -4.53 -2.23
CA ALA A 111 1.00 -5.51 -3.30
C ALA A 111 -0.29 -6.34 -3.45
N GLU A 112 -0.96 -6.65 -2.35
CA GLU A 112 -2.23 -7.39 -2.32
C GLU A 112 -3.45 -6.54 -2.73
N GLU A 113 -3.32 -5.21 -2.77
CA GLU A 113 -4.38 -4.27 -3.18
C GLU A 113 -4.31 -3.89 -4.67
N VAL A 114 -3.24 -4.27 -5.36
CA VAL A 114 -3.14 -4.09 -6.81
C VAL A 114 -4.00 -5.12 -7.52
N MET A 115 -4.92 -4.68 -8.35
CA MET A 115 -5.87 -5.55 -9.03
C MET A 115 -5.42 -5.82 -10.46
N ILE A 116 -5.35 -7.09 -10.86
CA ILE A 116 -5.18 -7.48 -12.26
C ILE A 116 -6.57 -7.52 -12.90
N LEU A 117 -6.75 -6.78 -13.97
CA LEU A 117 -8.00 -6.71 -14.72
C LEU A 117 -8.10 -7.88 -15.70
N ARG A 118 -9.31 -8.45 -15.83
CA ARG A 118 -9.57 -9.54 -16.79
C ARG A 118 -10.01 -8.97 -18.11
N ASP A 119 -9.52 -9.57 -19.18
CA ASP A 119 -9.94 -9.21 -20.53
C ASP A 119 -11.44 -9.48 -20.71
N GLY A 120 -12.13 -8.49 -21.29
CA GLY A 120 -13.56 -8.62 -21.61
C GLY A 120 -14.53 -8.34 -20.45
N GLU A 121 -14.05 -8.11 -19.22
CA GLU A 121 -14.93 -7.65 -18.15
C GLU A 121 -15.12 -6.13 -18.19
N PRO A 122 -16.35 -5.62 -18.02
CA PRO A 122 -16.60 -4.17 -17.99
C PRO A 122 -15.87 -3.55 -16.79
N LEU A 123 -15.13 -2.47 -17.06
CA LEU A 123 -14.43 -1.72 -16.02
C LEU A 123 -15.45 -1.11 -15.06
N LYS A 124 -15.30 -1.40 -13.78
CA LYS A 124 -16.10 -0.72 -12.76
C LYS A 124 -15.59 0.71 -12.61
N PRO A 125 -16.46 1.74 -12.49
CA PRO A 125 -16.05 3.15 -12.36
C PRO A 125 -15.09 3.41 -11.19
N LEU A 126 -15.10 2.53 -10.19
CA LEU A 126 -14.21 2.59 -9.02
C LEU A 126 -12.75 2.28 -9.36
N LEU A 127 -12.48 1.57 -10.46
CA LEU A 127 -11.15 1.15 -10.91
C LEU A 127 -10.49 2.16 -11.84
N GLU A 128 -11.27 3.03 -12.46
CA GLU A 128 -10.78 4.19 -13.17
C GLU A 128 -10.41 5.30 -12.15
N PRO A 129 -9.42 6.13 -12.36
CA PRO A 129 -8.57 6.35 -13.53
C PRO A 129 -7.18 5.72 -13.46
N ASN A 130 -6.87 4.92 -12.44
CA ASN A 130 -5.52 4.44 -12.16
C ASN A 130 -5.25 3.08 -12.83
N ILE A 131 -5.44 3.00 -14.15
CA ILE A 131 -5.17 1.78 -14.91
C ILE A 131 -3.83 1.90 -15.61
N LEU A 132 -2.99 0.89 -15.43
CA LEU A 132 -1.71 0.75 -16.12
C LEU A 132 -1.77 -0.48 -17.03
N LYS A 133 -1.23 -0.33 -18.24
CA LYS A 133 -1.00 -1.41 -19.19
C LYS A 133 0.47 -1.77 -19.18
N GLY A 134 0.77 -3.05 -19.29
CA GLY A 134 2.14 -3.52 -19.25
C GLY A 134 2.23 -5.03 -19.32
N LYS A 135 3.33 -5.57 -18.82
CA LYS A 135 3.64 -7.00 -18.88
C LYS A 135 4.14 -7.53 -17.53
N VAL A 136 3.99 -8.82 -17.35
CA VAL A 136 4.63 -9.56 -16.24
C VAL A 136 6.13 -9.58 -16.50
N LYS A 137 6.94 -8.95 -15.65
CA LYS A 137 8.40 -8.91 -15.72
C LYS A 137 9.00 -10.20 -15.18
N SER A 138 8.53 -10.66 -14.03
CA SER A 138 8.94 -11.91 -13.39
C SER A 138 7.90 -12.37 -12.38
N ILE A 139 8.02 -13.61 -11.93
CA ILE A 139 7.13 -14.23 -10.95
C ILE A 139 7.99 -14.93 -9.90
N THR A 140 7.68 -14.70 -8.63
CA THR A 140 8.29 -15.42 -7.50
C THR A 140 7.21 -16.21 -6.77
N GLU A 141 7.39 -17.52 -6.65
CA GLU A 141 6.52 -18.39 -5.89
C GLU A 141 6.91 -18.38 -4.42
N LYS A 142 5.91 -18.22 -3.55
CA LYS A 142 5.99 -18.40 -2.10
C LYS A 142 5.07 -19.55 -1.70
N THR A 143 5.13 -20.00 -0.46
CA THR A 143 4.34 -21.15 0.01
C THR A 143 2.83 -21.01 -0.23
N ALA A 144 2.25 -19.85 0.05
CA ALA A 144 0.80 -19.61 -0.04
C ALA A 144 0.41 -18.57 -1.10
N THR A 145 1.38 -17.83 -1.63
CA THR A 145 1.16 -16.71 -2.55
C THR A 145 2.17 -16.71 -3.68
N HIS A 146 1.89 -15.90 -4.71
CA HIS A 146 2.84 -15.55 -5.77
C HIS A 146 3.02 -14.04 -5.79
N THR A 147 4.26 -13.59 -5.86
CA THR A 147 4.59 -12.19 -6.11
C THR A 147 4.85 -12.01 -7.60
N ILE A 148 4.02 -11.21 -8.25
CA ILE A 148 4.13 -10.85 -9.65
C ILE A 148 4.81 -9.49 -9.72
N PHE A 149 5.92 -9.41 -10.42
CA PHE A 149 6.56 -8.14 -10.75
C PHE A 149 6.01 -7.68 -12.10
N PHE A 150 5.30 -6.57 -12.07
CA PHE A 150 4.72 -5.91 -13.23
C PHE A 150 5.60 -4.76 -13.66
N ILE A 151 5.71 -4.53 -14.97
CA ILE A 151 6.31 -3.32 -15.53
C ILE A 151 5.35 -2.75 -16.59
N ASP A 152 5.12 -1.44 -16.52
CA ASP A 152 4.25 -0.76 -17.49
C ASP A 152 4.87 -0.68 -18.90
N ASP A 153 4.06 -0.39 -19.91
CA ASP A 153 4.50 -0.35 -21.32
C ASP A 153 5.57 0.71 -21.60
N ARG A 154 5.71 1.72 -20.74
CA ARG A 154 6.75 2.77 -20.85
C ARG A 154 8.02 2.43 -20.07
N GLU A 155 8.01 1.32 -19.33
CA GLU A 155 9.08 0.90 -18.43
C GLU A 155 9.41 1.95 -17.34
N GLU A 156 8.41 2.74 -16.95
CA GLU A 156 8.52 3.81 -15.94
C GLU A 156 8.05 3.39 -14.56
N ILE A 157 7.10 2.44 -14.49
CA ILE A 157 6.47 2.00 -13.24
C ILE A 157 6.65 0.51 -13.08
N GLU A 158 7.31 0.12 -12.00
CA GLU A 158 7.35 -1.28 -11.55
C GLU A 158 6.42 -1.43 -10.34
N LEU A 159 5.63 -2.52 -10.32
CA LEU A 159 4.75 -2.88 -9.21
C LEU A 159 4.98 -4.31 -8.79
N GLU A 160 4.96 -4.52 -7.49
CA GLU A 160 4.77 -5.84 -6.90
C GLU A 160 3.28 -6.09 -6.71
N ILE A 161 2.81 -7.26 -7.12
CA ILE A 161 1.43 -7.71 -6.97
C ILE A 161 1.44 -9.03 -6.25
N GLU A 162 0.79 -9.12 -5.10
CA GLU A 162 0.69 -10.36 -4.35
C GLU A 162 -0.66 -11.04 -4.59
N LEU A 163 -0.62 -12.29 -5.05
CA LEU A 163 -1.78 -13.09 -5.37
C LEU A 163 -1.78 -14.38 -4.56
N SER A 164 -2.95 -14.80 -4.07
CA SER A 164 -3.08 -16.15 -3.54
C SER A 164 -2.90 -17.20 -4.64
N ASN A 165 -2.46 -18.41 -4.28
CA ASN A 165 -2.26 -19.51 -5.24
C ASN A 165 -3.53 -19.79 -6.07
N LEU A 166 -4.71 -19.60 -5.48
CA LEU A 166 -5.98 -19.80 -6.19
C LEU A 166 -6.19 -18.77 -7.30
N VAL A 167 -5.94 -17.48 -7.00
CA VAL A 167 -6.10 -16.39 -7.98
C VAL A 167 -5.05 -16.51 -9.07
N TYR A 168 -3.80 -16.77 -8.70
CA TYR A 168 -2.70 -16.96 -9.66
C TYR A 168 -3.03 -18.03 -10.71
N ARG A 169 -3.49 -19.22 -10.28
CA ARG A 169 -3.86 -20.32 -11.20
C ARG A 169 -4.99 -19.94 -12.17
N ARG A 170 -5.95 -19.12 -11.72
CA ARG A 170 -7.08 -18.67 -12.56
C ARG A 170 -6.69 -17.64 -13.61
N LEU A 171 -5.63 -16.88 -13.37
CA LEU A 171 -5.18 -15.81 -14.26
C LEU A 171 -4.19 -16.32 -15.33
N GLU A 172 -3.70 -17.56 -15.19
CA GLU A 172 -2.75 -18.18 -16.13
C GLU A 172 -1.57 -17.25 -16.48
N LEU A 173 -0.95 -16.69 -15.44
CA LEU A 173 0.13 -15.71 -15.58
C LEU A 173 1.45 -16.41 -15.92
N PHE A 174 2.21 -15.78 -16.82
CA PHE A 174 3.57 -16.17 -17.16
C PHE A 174 4.42 -14.94 -17.49
N THR A 175 5.72 -15.05 -17.39
CA THR A 175 6.66 -13.95 -17.70
C THR A 175 6.50 -13.52 -19.16
N GLY A 176 6.32 -12.22 -19.37
CA GLY A 176 6.07 -11.61 -20.67
C GLY A 176 4.59 -11.47 -21.03
N LYS A 177 3.66 -12.06 -20.26
CA LYS A 177 2.22 -11.90 -20.51
C LYS A 177 1.82 -10.42 -20.35
N SER A 178 1.16 -9.87 -21.36
CA SER A 178 0.54 -8.53 -21.27
C SER A 178 -0.66 -8.57 -20.34
N ILE A 179 -0.73 -7.63 -19.40
CA ILE A 179 -1.81 -7.50 -18.45
C ILE A 179 -2.15 -6.03 -18.22
N GLN A 180 -3.34 -5.79 -17.71
CA GLN A 180 -3.75 -4.49 -17.19
C GLN A 180 -3.92 -4.59 -15.69
N VAL A 181 -3.45 -3.58 -14.98
CA VAL A 181 -3.60 -3.48 -13.53
C VAL A 181 -4.31 -2.20 -13.15
N SER A 182 -5.06 -2.24 -12.06
CA SER A 182 -5.73 -1.07 -11.50
C SER A 182 -5.29 -0.86 -10.05
N LEU A 183 -4.99 0.39 -9.73
CA LEU A 183 -4.70 0.86 -8.38
C LEU A 183 -5.95 1.55 -7.85
N LYS A 184 -6.72 0.86 -7.01
CA LYS A 184 -7.96 1.38 -6.44
C LYS A 184 -7.70 2.68 -5.67
N LYS A 185 -8.46 3.75 -5.96
CA LYS A 185 -8.29 5.09 -5.36
C LYS A 185 -8.23 5.06 -3.82
N SER A 186 -9.10 4.26 -3.20
CA SER A 186 -9.19 4.16 -1.74
C SER A 186 -8.05 3.35 -1.10
N SER A 187 -7.29 2.60 -1.90
CA SER A 187 -6.15 1.80 -1.44
C SER A 187 -4.82 2.51 -1.63
N ILE A 188 -4.81 3.66 -2.33
CA ILE A 188 -3.61 4.47 -2.47
C ILE A 188 -3.37 5.24 -1.17
N TRP A 189 -2.29 4.91 -0.53
CA TRP A 189 -1.77 5.64 0.62
C TRP A 189 -0.99 6.88 0.17
N ILE A 190 -1.07 7.95 0.97
CA ILE A 190 -0.34 9.21 0.74
C ILE A 190 0.25 9.69 2.05
N SER A 191 1.49 10.13 2.03
CA SER A 191 2.14 10.84 3.13
C SER A 191 2.92 12.03 2.62
N PRO A 192 2.85 13.20 3.26
CA PRO A 192 3.71 14.33 2.93
C PRO A 192 5.18 13.95 3.08
N GLU A 193 6.03 14.43 2.16
CA GLU A 193 7.47 14.17 2.19
C GLU A 193 8.13 14.76 3.45
N ASP A 194 7.60 15.86 3.97
CA ASP A 194 8.19 16.61 5.09
C ASP A 194 8.08 15.94 6.47
N PHE A 195 7.32 14.85 6.62
CA PHE A 195 7.24 14.13 7.90
C PHE A 195 8.54 13.45 8.32
N ASN A 196 9.53 13.34 7.42
CA ASN A 196 10.85 12.75 7.71
C ASN A 196 11.96 13.77 8.00
N LYS A 197 11.65 15.07 8.08
CA LYS A 197 12.62 16.14 8.34
C LYS A 197 12.49 16.72 9.75
N LYS A 198 12.44 15.87 10.77
CA LYS A 198 12.68 16.35 12.14
C LYS A 198 13.62 15.41 12.88
#